data_ccb138534494cae06ca58de134118db8
#
_entry.id   ccb138534494cae06ca58de134118db8
#
_cell.length_a   1.000
_cell.length_b   1.000
_cell.length_c   1.000
_cell.angle_alpha   90.00
_cell.angle_beta   90.00
_cell.angle_gamma   90.00
#
_symmetry.space_group_name_H-M   'P 1'
#
loop_
_entity.id
_entity.type
_entity.pdbx_description
1 polymer ?
#
loop_
_entity_poly.entity_id
_entity_poly.type
_entity_poly.pdbx_seq_one_letter_code
_entity_poly.pdbx_strand_id
1 'polypeptide(L)'
;NMFKKTISNRIYEDLVKQIEQAIFEGQLKAGDKLPPQRELCDQFETSRGTVREALRVLEQKGLIDIKLGVNGGAIVKAPDAKPLAKSINQLILQQRVSLAELMEFHEGIQNNIAEIASLRATKASQAELKELLQTAEAMVAGGTSRWIEFINIDQEIHKTISKMTNNYLYQSILETIQENIMEYYKSKPKITELIMKENYLDLKNIINAICENDVIACKNHL
;
A
#
# COMPACT_ATOMS: atom_id res chain seq x y z
N ASN A 1 30.26 2.53 33.16
CA ASN A 1 29.54 3.27 32.11
C ASN A 1 29.42 2.44 30.85
N MET A 2 28.20 1.97 30.56
CA MET A 2 27.91 1.10 29.40
C MET A 2 27.92 1.89 28.07
N PHE A 3 27.77 3.20 28.09
CA PHE A 3 27.76 4.06 26.91
C PHE A 3 28.65 5.30 27.10
N LYS A 4 29.32 5.71 26.01
CA LYS A 4 30.15 6.93 25.96
C LYS A 4 29.39 8.04 25.24
N LYS A 5 29.77 9.29 25.51
CA LYS A 5 29.22 10.51 24.93
C LYS A 5 29.29 10.45 23.39
N THR A 6 28.16 10.53 22.72
CA THR A 6 28.05 10.71 21.28
C THR A 6 28.31 12.17 20.91
N ILE A 7 29.10 12.41 19.88
CA ILE A 7 29.25 13.73 19.28
C ILE A 7 28.07 13.85 18.28
N SER A 8 27.21 14.85 18.52
CA SER A 8 26.08 15.13 17.63
C SER A 8 26.60 15.52 16.25
N ASN A 9 26.29 14.71 15.25
CA ASN A 9 26.68 15.00 13.85
C ASN A 9 25.58 15.85 13.20
N ARG A 10 25.46 17.10 13.64
CA ARG A 10 24.40 18.04 13.20
C ARG A 10 24.32 18.20 11.68
N ILE A 11 25.46 18.12 10.99
CA ILE A 11 25.54 18.35 9.54
C ILE A 11 24.76 17.31 8.75
N TYR A 12 24.86 16.01 9.09
CA TYR A 12 24.10 15.01 8.35
C TYR A 12 22.60 15.11 8.61
N GLU A 13 22.21 15.47 9.84
CA GLU A 13 20.80 15.69 10.20
C GLU A 13 20.21 16.87 9.45
N ASP A 14 20.97 17.96 9.31
CA ASP A 14 20.57 19.14 8.56
C ASP A 14 20.43 18.81 7.05
N LEU A 15 21.36 18.04 6.50
CA LEU A 15 21.28 17.56 5.12
C LEU A 15 20.03 16.71 4.89
N VAL A 16 19.75 15.76 5.79
CA VAL A 16 18.53 14.94 5.74
C VAL A 16 17.30 15.84 5.75
N LYS A 17 17.20 16.77 6.71
CA LYS A 17 16.05 17.68 6.84
C LYS A 17 15.82 18.55 5.61
N GLN A 18 16.88 19.11 5.02
CA GLN A 18 16.75 19.96 3.85
C GLN A 18 16.27 19.18 2.63
N ILE A 19 16.75 17.96 2.42
CA ILE A 19 16.28 17.11 1.33
C ILE A 19 14.83 16.66 1.59
N GLU A 20 14.49 16.28 2.81
CA GLU A 20 13.11 15.94 3.20
C GLU A 20 12.16 17.10 2.91
N GLN A 21 12.56 18.32 3.30
CA GLN A 21 11.75 19.50 3.07
C GLN A 21 11.59 19.80 1.58
N ALA A 22 12.64 19.69 0.78
CA ALA A 22 12.57 19.87 -0.67
C ALA A 22 11.62 18.87 -1.35
N ILE A 23 11.60 17.61 -0.86
CA ILE A 23 10.63 16.59 -1.32
C ILE A 23 9.21 16.95 -0.88
N PHE A 24 9.04 17.37 0.37
CA PHE A 24 7.73 17.70 0.94
C PHE A 24 7.10 18.93 0.27
N GLU A 25 7.92 19.93 -0.08
CA GLU A 25 7.49 21.14 -0.77
C GLU A 25 7.33 20.95 -2.29
N GLY A 26 7.63 19.73 -2.79
CA GLY A 26 7.50 19.39 -4.22
C GLY A 26 8.59 20.00 -5.11
N GLN A 27 9.66 20.54 -4.53
CA GLN A 27 10.85 21.01 -5.26
C GLN A 27 11.60 19.82 -5.87
N LEU A 28 11.62 18.68 -5.16
CA LEU A 28 12.09 17.39 -5.64
C LEU A 28 10.89 16.44 -5.78
N LYS A 29 10.66 15.93 -6.99
CA LYS A 29 9.55 15.05 -7.32
C LYS A 29 10.01 13.61 -7.43
N ALA A 30 9.07 12.68 -7.30
CA ALA A 30 9.33 11.27 -7.56
C ALA A 30 9.96 11.06 -8.94
N GLY A 31 11.09 10.35 -8.99
CA GLY A 31 11.89 10.12 -10.19
C GLY A 31 13.03 11.11 -10.37
N ASP A 32 13.06 12.24 -9.66
CA ASP A 32 14.17 13.19 -9.73
C ASP A 32 15.44 12.58 -9.13
N LYS A 33 16.57 12.88 -9.73
CA LYS A 33 17.88 12.53 -9.18
C LYS A 33 18.36 13.63 -8.26
N LEU A 34 18.84 13.27 -7.07
CA LEU A 34 19.61 14.16 -6.24
C LEU A 34 20.95 14.50 -6.90
N PRO A 35 21.54 15.66 -6.57
CA PRO A 35 22.88 15.99 -7.01
C PRO A 35 23.89 14.87 -6.67
N PRO A 36 24.93 14.66 -7.48
CA PRO A 36 25.98 13.70 -7.17
C PRO A 36 26.60 13.94 -5.79
N GLN A 37 27.04 12.88 -5.11
CA GLN A 37 27.62 12.97 -3.76
C GLN A 37 28.73 14.01 -3.65
N ARG A 38 29.52 14.19 -4.72
CA ARG A 38 30.58 15.22 -4.75
C ARG A 38 30.00 16.61 -4.66
N GLU A 39 28.97 16.89 -5.43
CA GLU A 39 28.28 18.18 -5.44
C GLU A 39 27.59 18.46 -4.09
N LEU A 40 26.95 17.45 -3.50
CA LEU A 40 26.39 17.56 -2.15
C LEU A 40 27.49 17.85 -1.10
N CYS A 41 28.69 17.25 -1.22
CA CYS A 41 29.80 17.56 -0.34
C CYS A 41 30.20 19.04 -0.45
N ASP A 42 30.26 19.55 -1.68
CA ASP A 42 30.66 20.95 -1.95
C ASP A 42 29.56 21.93 -1.45
N GLN A 43 28.27 21.61 -1.70
CA GLN A 43 27.14 22.46 -1.28
C GLN A 43 26.98 22.54 0.24
N PHE A 44 27.20 21.42 0.94
CA PHE A 44 27.04 21.33 2.39
C PHE A 44 28.35 21.45 3.15
N GLU A 45 29.46 21.79 2.47
CA GLU A 45 30.81 21.92 3.04
C GLU A 45 31.16 20.74 3.96
N THR A 46 30.88 19.52 3.53
CA THR A 46 30.98 18.32 4.36
C THR A 46 31.71 17.15 3.69
N SER A 47 32.03 16.13 4.49
CA SER A 47 32.73 14.95 4.01
C SER A 47 31.82 13.99 3.21
N ARG A 48 32.42 13.21 2.31
CA ARG A 48 31.72 12.13 1.60
C ARG A 48 31.08 11.11 2.56
N GLY A 49 31.69 10.88 3.72
CA GLY A 49 31.16 10.00 4.75
C GLY A 49 29.84 10.51 5.31
N THR A 50 29.77 11.81 5.60
CA THR A 50 28.56 12.50 6.11
C THR A 50 27.42 12.47 5.09
N VAL A 51 27.72 12.80 3.82
CA VAL A 51 26.73 12.73 2.73
C VAL A 51 26.20 11.31 2.54
N ARG A 52 27.09 10.32 2.54
CA ARG A 52 26.67 8.90 2.38
C ARG A 52 25.79 8.46 3.54
N GLU A 53 26.06 8.88 4.76
CA GLU A 53 25.23 8.55 5.91
C GLU A 53 23.85 9.22 5.82
N ALA A 54 23.80 10.49 5.42
CA ALA A 54 22.53 11.18 5.18
C ALA A 54 21.69 10.50 4.09
N LEU A 55 22.29 10.12 2.97
CA LEU A 55 21.59 9.38 1.91
C LEU A 55 21.09 8.03 2.40
N ARG A 56 21.83 7.32 3.24
CA ARG A 56 21.38 6.07 3.87
C ARG A 56 20.15 6.28 4.75
N VAL A 57 20.15 7.36 5.55
CA VAL A 57 18.99 7.69 6.39
C VAL A 57 17.77 7.99 5.53
N LEU A 58 17.92 8.77 4.44
CA LEU A 58 16.85 9.06 3.50
C LEU A 58 16.31 7.79 2.80
N GLU A 59 17.20 6.86 2.45
CA GLU A 59 16.83 5.56 1.89
C GLU A 59 16.07 4.70 2.91
N GLN A 60 16.54 4.64 4.16
CA GLN A 60 15.84 3.94 5.25
C GLN A 60 14.44 4.52 5.54
N LYS A 61 14.29 5.83 5.40
CA LYS A 61 12.99 6.52 5.48
C LYS A 61 12.10 6.28 4.26
N GLY A 62 12.63 5.62 3.21
CA GLY A 62 11.88 5.34 1.99
C GLY A 62 11.67 6.55 1.08
N LEU A 63 12.44 7.62 1.27
CA LEU A 63 12.32 8.85 0.48
C LEU A 63 13.11 8.81 -0.82
N ILE A 64 14.17 7.99 -0.87
CA ILE A 64 15.01 7.80 -2.04
C ILE A 64 15.38 6.33 -2.24
N ASP A 65 15.77 5.98 -3.46
CA ASP A 65 16.45 4.72 -3.80
C ASP A 65 17.87 5.03 -4.26
N ILE A 66 18.86 4.29 -3.77
CA ILE A 66 20.26 4.42 -4.20
C ILE A 66 20.55 3.37 -5.26
N LYS A 67 20.71 3.79 -6.52
CA LYS A 67 21.10 2.91 -7.64
C LYS A 67 22.61 2.97 -7.86
N LEU A 68 23.22 1.78 -8.01
CA LEU A 68 24.63 1.64 -8.30
C LEU A 68 24.89 1.72 -9.81
N GLY A 69 26.12 2.10 -10.20
CA GLY A 69 26.58 2.09 -11.58
C GLY A 69 26.75 3.48 -12.20
N VAL A 70 27.20 3.52 -13.45
CA VAL A 70 27.54 4.75 -14.18
C VAL A 70 26.38 5.74 -14.30
N ASN A 71 25.15 5.19 -14.45
CA ASN A 71 23.91 5.98 -14.48
C ASN A 71 23.16 5.95 -13.13
N GLY A 72 23.81 5.50 -12.07
CA GLY A 72 23.27 5.40 -10.73
C GLY A 72 23.09 6.74 -10.07
N GLY A 73 22.85 6.72 -8.76
CA GLY A 73 22.64 7.91 -7.93
C GLY A 73 21.46 7.72 -6.99
N ALA A 74 21.21 8.73 -6.16
CA ALA A 74 20.05 8.79 -5.30
C ALA A 74 18.85 9.35 -6.08
N ILE A 75 17.75 8.60 -6.14
CA ILE A 75 16.54 8.95 -6.89
C ILE A 75 15.40 9.07 -5.90
N VAL A 76 14.63 10.14 -5.96
CA VAL A 76 13.46 10.37 -5.12
C VAL A 76 12.39 9.33 -5.43
N LYS A 77 11.89 8.66 -4.39
CA LYS A 77 10.81 7.67 -4.50
C LYS A 77 9.44 8.32 -4.54
N ALA A 78 8.53 7.68 -5.25
CA ALA A 78 7.12 7.93 -5.04
C ALA A 78 6.73 7.50 -3.60
N PRO A 79 5.80 8.21 -2.94
CA PRO A 79 5.24 7.76 -1.67
C PRO A 79 4.77 6.31 -1.78
N ASP A 80 5.13 5.50 -0.80
CA ASP A 80 4.87 4.06 -0.77
C ASP A 80 4.30 3.67 0.60
N ALA A 81 3.28 2.84 0.61
CA ALA A 81 2.65 2.33 1.82
C ALA A 81 3.40 1.11 2.43
N LYS A 82 4.43 0.59 1.77
CA LYS A 82 5.19 -0.57 2.27
C LYS A 82 5.73 -0.44 3.70
N PRO A 83 6.21 0.75 4.17
CA PRO A 83 6.59 0.91 5.58
C PRO A 83 5.41 0.68 6.53
N LEU A 84 4.20 1.10 6.16
CA LEU A 84 2.98 0.87 6.95
C LEU A 84 2.63 -0.62 6.96
N ALA A 85 2.64 -1.28 5.80
CA ALA A 85 2.43 -2.72 5.67
C ALA A 85 3.40 -3.52 6.55
N LYS A 86 4.68 -3.16 6.52
CA LYS A 86 5.70 -3.79 7.35
C LYS A 86 5.44 -3.61 8.85
N SER A 87 4.99 -2.42 9.26
CA SER A 87 4.67 -2.14 10.67
C SER A 87 3.48 -2.96 11.14
N ILE A 88 2.41 -3.06 10.35
CA ILE A 88 1.23 -3.88 10.65
C ILE A 88 1.64 -5.36 10.73
N ASN A 89 2.41 -5.85 9.76
CA ASN A 89 2.90 -7.23 9.78
C ASN A 89 3.73 -7.54 11.04
N GLN A 90 4.57 -6.62 11.49
CA GLN A 90 5.30 -6.78 12.74
C GLN A 90 4.37 -6.89 13.97
N LEU A 91 3.29 -6.11 14.03
CA LEU A 91 2.30 -6.21 15.11
C LEU A 91 1.60 -7.58 15.11
N ILE A 92 1.29 -8.11 13.93
CA ILE A 92 0.68 -9.44 13.78
C ILE A 92 1.66 -10.54 14.22
N LEU A 93 2.92 -10.49 13.74
CA LEU A 93 3.96 -11.45 14.09
C LEU A 93 4.29 -11.46 15.60
N GLN A 94 4.18 -10.30 16.25
CA GLN A 94 4.36 -10.17 17.70
C GLN A 94 3.09 -10.51 18.50
N GLN A 95 2.05 -11.02 17.84
CA GLN A 95 0.74 -11.35 18.47
C GLN A 95 0.09 -10.15 19.18
N ARG A 96 0.37 -8.92 18.73
CA ARG A 96 -0.26 -7.68 19.23
C ARG A 96 -1.58 -7.39 18.55
N VAL A 97 -1.76 -7.90 17.33
CA VAL A 97 -3.00 -7.84 16.55
C VAL A 97 -3.36 -9.26 16.14
N SER A 98 -4.55 -9.69 16.52
CA SER A 98 -5.12 -10.97 16.11
C SER A 98 -5.68 -10.88 14.69
N LEU A 99 -5.87 -12.03 14.06
CA LEU A 99 -6.56 -12.08 12.76
C LEU A 99 -7.99 -11.54 12.86
N ALA A 100 -8.69 -11.82 13.96
CA ALA A 100 -10.05 -11.34 14.18
C ALA A 100 -10.12 -9.80 14.20
N GLU A 101 -9.21 -9.14 14.93
CA GLU A 101 -9.09 -7.68 14.94
C GLU A 101 -8.74 -7.11 13.57
N LEU A 102 -7.87 -7.79 12.82
CA LEU A 102 -7.52 -7.38 11.46
C LEU A 102 -8.73 -7.49 10.51
N MET A 103 -9.52 -8.54 10.61
CA MET A 103 -10.73 -8.75 9.81
C MET A 103 -11.82 -7.73 10.16
N GLU A 104 -12.05 -7.46 11.45
CA GLU A 104 -13.00 -6.43 11.93
C GLU A 104 -12.61 -5.04 11.35
N PHE A 105 -11.31 -4.70 11.43
CA PHE A 105 -10.83 -3.44 10.88
C PHE A 105 -10.96 -3.39 9.34
N HIS A 106 -10.68 -4.50 8.65
CA HIS A 106 -10.83 -4.63 7.21
C HIS A 106 -12.27 -4.39 6.76
N GLU A 107 -13.24 -5.05 7.41
CA GLU A 107 -14.67 -4.88 7.16
C GLU A 107 -15.09 -3.41 7.34
N GLY A 108 -14.71 -2.78 8.44
CA GLY A 108 -15.02 -1.38 8.70
C GLY A 108 -14.47 -0.42 7.64
N ILE A 109 -13.25 -0.65 7.16
CA ILE A 109 -12.64 0.16 6.08
C ILE A 109 -13.33 -0.11 4.75
N GLN A 110 -13.62 -1.35 4.40
CA GLN A 110 -14.30 -1.71 3.16
C GLN A 110 -15.69 -1.06 3.06
N ASN A 111 -16.46 -1.06 4.14
CA ASN A 111 -17.75 -0.39 4.21
C ASN A 111 -17.65 1.10 3.87
N ASN A 112 -16.69 1.81 4.48
CA ASN A 112 -16.45 3.23 4.18
C ASN A 112 -16.00 3.46 2.73
N ILE A 113 -15.12 2.62 2.23
CA ILE A 113 -14.64 2.69 0.84
C ILE A 113 -15.79 2.48 -0.15
N ALA A 114 -16.63 1.47 0.08
CA ALA A 114 -17.77 1.16 -0.79
C ALA A 114 -18.79 2.30 -0.83
N GLU A 115 -19.10 2.90 0.32
CA GLU A 115 -19.97 4.07 0.40
C GLU A 115 -19.44 5.24 -0.44
N ILE A 116 -18.16 5.60 -0.26
CA ILE A 116 -17.54 6.71 -1.01
C ILE A 116 -17.45 6.37 -2.50
N ALA A 117 -17.10 5.13 -2.84
CA ALA A 117 -17.01 4.66 -4.21
C ALA A 117 -18.34 4.73 -4.94
N SER A 118 -19.45 4.33 -4.28
CA SER A 118 -20.80 4.41 -4.87
C SER A 118 -21.20 5.83 -5.23
N LEU A 119 -20.84 6.81 -4.40
CA LEU A 119 -21.09 8.24 -4.65
C LEU A 119 -20.23 8.82 -5.78
N ARG A 120 -19.11 8.19 -6.11
CA ARG A 120 -18.12 8.66 -7.09
C ARG A 120 -18.02 7.77 -8.33
N ALA A 121 -18.88 6.76 -8.41
CA ALA A 121 -18.89 5.82 -9.51
C ALA A 121 -19.12 6.51 -10.86
N THR A 122 -18.30 6.19 -11.84
CA THR A 122 -18.44 6.62 -13.23
C THR A 122 -18.87 5.43 -14.09
N LYS A 123 -19.44 5.68 -15.27
CA LYS A 123 -19.77 4.60 -16.22
C LYS A 123 -18.54 3.74 -16.57
N ALA A 124 -17.36 4.37 -16.64
CA ALA A 124 -16.11 3.64 -16.93
C ALA A 124 -15.73 2.70 -15.77
N SER A 125 -15.72 3.20 -14.52
CA SER A 125 -15.39 2.36 -13.36
C SER A 125 -16.43 1.26 -13.09
N GLN A 126 -17.71 1.54 -13.36
CA GLN A 126 -18.77 0.52 -13.29
C GLN A 126 -18.58 -0.58 -14.35
N ALA A 127 -18.15 -0.22 -15.57
CA ALA A 127 -17.85 -1.22 -16.61
C ALA A 127 -16.64 -2.07 -16.22
N GLU A 128 -15.57 -1.47 -15.73
CA GLU A 128 -14.38 -2.17 -15.24
C GLU A 128 -14.73 -3.17 -14.12
N LEU A 129 -15.53 -2.76 -13.13
CA LEU A 129 -15.97 -3.65 -12.05
C LEU A 129 -16.81 -4.83 -12.58
N LYS A 130 -17.67 -4.61 -13.56
CA LYS A 130 -18.46 -5.69 -14.18
C LYS A 130 -17.59 -6.70 -14.94
N GLU A 131 -16.56 -6.26 -15.64
CA GLU A 131 -15.60 -7.14 -16.32
C GLU A 131 -14.83 -8.00 -15.32
N LEU A 132 -14.37 -7.38 -14.22
CA LEU A 132 -13.69 -8.10 -13.15
C LEU A 132 -14.62 -9.13 -12.48
N LEU A 133 -15.89 -8.77 -12.25
CA LEU A 133 -16.88 -9.67 -11.69
C LEU A 133 -17.15 -10.89 -12.60
N GLN A 134 -17.24 -10.69 -13.91
CA GLN A 134 -17.37 -11.80 -14.87
C GLN A 134 -16.16 -12.74 -14.84
N THR A 135 -14.96 -12.14 -14.67
CA THR A 135 -13.74 -12.94 -14.52
C THR A 135 -13.77 -13.75 -13.23
N ALA A 136 -14.21 -13.17 -12.10
CA ALA A 136 -14.37 -13.85 -10.82
C ALA A 136 -15.38 -15.02 -10.95
N GLU A 137 -16.51 -14.81 -11.64
CA GLU A 137 -17.52 -15.85 -11.90
C GLU A 137 -16.94 -17.05 -12.64
N ALA A 138 -16.12 -16.81 -13.65
CA ALA A 138 -15.44 -17.87 -14.38
C ALA A 138 -14.45 -18.67 -13.51
N MET A 139 -13.81 -18.01 -12.52
CA MET A 139 -12.94 -18.70 -11.55
C MET A 139 -13.75 -19.60 -10.62
N VAL A 140 -14.88 -19.11 -10.10
CA VAL A 140 -15.79 -19.89 -9.23
C VAL A 140 -16.36 -21.10 -9.98
N ALA A 141 -16.73 -20.94 -11.24
CA ALA A 141 -17.20 -22.05 -12.08
C ALA A 141 -16.13 -23.14 -12.27
N GLY A 142 -14.84 -22.78 -12.22
CA GLY A 142 -13.71 -23.72 -12.28
C GLY A 142 -13.43 -24.47 -10.97
N GLY A 143 -14.14 -24.15 -9.90
CA GLY A 143 -14.03 -24.80 -8.59
C GLY A 143 -12.81 -24.37 -7.79
N THR A 144 -12.57 -25.03 -6.66
CA THR A 144 -11.53 -24.67 -5.66
C THR A 144 -10.11 -24.76 -6.19
N SER A 145 -9.85 -25.47 -7.29
CA SER A 145 -8.53 -25.49 -7.95
C SER A 145 -8.10 -24.10 -8.44
N ARG A 146 -9.05 -23.21 -8.70
CA ARG A 146 -8.82 -21.83 -9.14
C ARG A 146 -8.89 -20.80 -8.02
N TRP A 147 -8.83 -21.22 -6.78
CA TRP A 147 -8.91 -20.35 -5.61
C TRP A 147 -7.91 -19.21 -5.63
N ILE A 148 -6.64 -19.49 -5.93
CA ILE A 148 -5.59 -18.44 -5.96
C ILE A 148 -5.87 -17.40 -7.03
N GLU A 149 -6.34 -17.83 -8.20
CA GLU A 149 -6.72 -16.93 -9.30
C GLU A 149 -7.94 -16.09 -8.89
N PHE A 150 -8.93 -16.69 -8.24
CA PHE A 150 -10.10 -15.98 -7.71
C PHE A 150 -9.70 -14.90 -6.72
N ILE A 151 -8.85 -15.20 -5.74
CA ILE A 151 -8.39 -14.24 -4.75
C ILE A 151 -7.59 -13.08 -5.39
N ASN A 152 -6.82 -13.34 -6.44
CA ASN A 152 -6.14 -12.26 -7.16
C ASN A 152 -7.14 -11.29 -7.83
N ILE A 153 -8.23 -11.83 -8.39
CA ILE A 153 -9.31 -11.00 -8.97
C ILE A 153 -10.08 -10.26 -7.87
N ASP A 154 -10.38 -10.91 -6.76
CA ASP A 154 -10.97 -10.30 -5.58
C ASP A 154 -10.18 -9.07 -5.11
N GLN A 155 -8.87 -9.21 -4.96
CA GLN A 155 -7.98 -8.09 -4.62
C GLN A 155 -8.02 -6.96 -5.66
N GLU A 156 -8.04 -7.29 -6.97
CA GLU A 156 -8.10 -6.26 -8.01
C GLU A 156 -9.46 -5.53 -8.01
N ILE A 157 -10.56 -6.23 -7.70
CA ILE A 157 -11.88 -5.61 -7.50
C ILE A 157 -11.82 -4.61 -6.35
N HIS A 158 -11.37 -5.02 -5.18
CA HIS A 158 -11.26 -4.14 -4.01
C HIS A 158 -10.32 -2.95 -4.25
N LYS A 159 -9.22 -3.16 -4.96
CA LYS A 159 -8.30 -2.11 -5.37
C LYS A 159 -8.97 -1.12 -6.33
N THR A 160 -9.75 -1.60 -7.30
CA THR A 160 -10.52 -0.76 -8.21
C THR A 160 -11.55 0.07 -7.45
N ILE A 161 -12.29 -0.54 -6.51
CA ILE A 161 -13.24 0.16 -5.66
C ILE A 161 -12.53 1.23 -4.81
N SER A 162 -11.36 0.91 -4.22
CA SER A 162 -10.60 1.88 -3.41
C SER A 162 -10.10 3.08 -4.22
N LYS A 163 -9.68 2.86 -5.48
CA LYS A 163 -9.27 3.94 -6.40
C LYS A 163 -10.41 4.93 -6.67
N MET A 164 -11.66 4.45 -6.74
CA MET A 164 -12.84 5.30 -6.96
C MET A 164 -13.04 6.31 -5.83
N THR A 165 -12.49 6.06 -4.64
CA THR A 165 -12.53 7.03 -3.53
C THR A 165 -11.69 8.29 -3.78
N ASN A 166 -10.78 8.29 -4.76
CA ASN A 166 -9.78 9.34 -4.97
C ASN A 166 -9.05 9.75 -3.67
N ASN A 167 -8.90 8.81 -2.74
CA ASN A 167 -8.21 9.00 -1.46
C ASN A 167 -7.09 7.97 -1.32
N TYR A 168 -5.85 8.45 -1.48
CA TYR A 168 -4.66 7.61 -1.44
C TYR A 168 -4.51 6.86 -0.11
N LEU A 169 -4.98 7.44 1.00
CA LEU A 169 -4.88 6.79 2.31
C LEU A 169 -5.77 5.53 2.38
N TYR A 170 -7.01 5.60 1.88
CA TYR A 170 -7.87 4.42 1.77
C TYR A 170 -7.25 3.31 0.91
N GLN A 171 -6.69 3.69 -0.26
CA GLN A 171 -6.01 2.74 -1.14
C GLN A 171 -4.85 2.06 -0.44
N SER A 172 -3.94 2.85 0.17
CA SER A 172 -2.74 2.36 0.83
C SER A 172 -3.03 1.47 2.04
N ILE A 173 -4.02 1.84 2.86
CA ILE A 173 -4.39 1.05 4.04
C ILE A 173 -5.06 -0.25 3.61
N LEU A 174 -5.98 -0.21 2.65
CA LEU A 174 -6.65 -1.41 2.16
C LEU A 174 -5.65 -2.40 1.56
N GLU A 175 -4.77 -1.96 0.66
CA GLU A 175 -3.71 -2.80 0.08
C GLU A 175 -2.85 -3.44 1.18
N THR A 176 -2.45 -2.65 2.18
CA THR A 176 -1.66 -3.14 3.31
C THR A 176 -2.36 -4.26 4.09
N ILE A 177 -3.64 -4.08 4.38
CA ILE A 177 -4.43 -5.06 5.15
C ILE A 177 -4.63 -6.32 4.32
N GLN A 178 -4.97 -6.18 3.04
CA GLN A 178 -5.16 -7.31 2.13
C GLN A 178 -3.89 -8.15 1.96
N GLU A 179 -2.72 -7.53 1.83
CA GLU A 179 -1.44 -8.25 1.78
C GLU A 179 -1.23 -9.12 3.03
N ASN A 180 -1.54 -8.60 4.22
CA ASN A 180 -1.41 -9.35 5.48
C ASN A 180 -2.45 -10.48 5.60
N ILE A 181 -3.69 -10.26 5.20
CA ILE A 181 -4.74 -11.27 5.16
C ILE A 181 -4.37 -12.39 4.18
N MET A 182 -3.85 -12.05 3.01
CA MET A 182 -3.42 -13.02 2.01
C MET A 182 -2.28 -13.91 2.50
N GLU A 183 -1.31 -13.36 3.19
CA GLU A 183 -0.21 -14.15 3.76
C GLU A 183 -0.74 -15.18 4.75
N TYR A 184 -1.76 -14.82 5.53
CA TYR A 184 -2.44 -15.75 6.42
C TYR A 184 -3.17 -16.86 5.66
N TYR A 185 -3.90 -16.55 4.58
CA TYR A 185 -4.63 -17.54 3.78
C TYR A 185 -3.70 -18.50 3.01
N LYS A 186 -2.55 -18.04 2.54
CA LYS A 186 -1.54 -18.89 1.89
C LYS A 186 -1.02 -19.98 2.81
N SER A 187 -1.02 -19.77 4.11
CA SER A 187 -0.54 -20.71 5.12
C SER A 187 -1.60 -21.73 5.57
N LYS A 188 -2.86 -21.61 5.15
CA LYS A 188 -3.97 -22.48 5.60
C LYS A 188 -4.56 -23.35 4.48
N PRO A 189 -4.89 -24.62 4.80
CA PRO A 189 -4.94 -25.67 3.77
C PRO A 189 -6.30 -26.06 3.20
N LYS A 190 -7.44 -25.50 3.55
CA LYS A 190 -8.71 -26.00 2.96
C LYS A 190 -9.74 -24.90 2.74
N ILE A 191 -9.74 -24.38 1.52
CA ILE A 191 -10.86 -23.62 0.99
C ILE A 191 -11.91 -24.61 0.47
N THR A 192 -13.16 -24.38 0.85
CA THR A 192 -14.31 -25.14 0.34
C THR A 192 -14.99 -24.40 -0.80
N GLU A 193 -15.74 -25.12 -1.64
CA GLU A 193 -16.56 -24.48 -2.67
C GLU A 193 -17.59 -23.50 -2.08
N LEU A 194 -18.07 -23.78 -0.87
CA LEU A 194 -19.01 -22.91 -0.18
C LEU A 194 -18.37 -21.55 0.11
N ILE A 195 -17.19 -21.53 0.73
CA ILE A 195 -16.45 -20.29 1.03
C ILE A 195 -16.18 -19.48 -0.24
N MET A 196 -15.76 -20.17 -1.32
CA MET A 196 -15.49 -19.49 -2.59
C MET A 196 -16.75 -18.86 -3.20
N LYS A 197 -17.89 -19.53 -3.08
CA LYS A 197 -19.19 -19.03 -3.54
C LYS A 197 -19.70 -17.87 -2.68
N GLU A 198 -19.56 -17.95 -1.37
CA GLU A 198 -19.93 -16.88 -0.45
C GLU A 198 -19.12 -15.60 -0.76
N ASN A 199 -17.79 -15.68 -0.85
CA ASN A 199 -16.96 -14.54 -1.22
C ASN A 199 -17.36 -13.94 -2.58
N TYR A 200 -17.69 -14.77 -3.57
CA TYR A 200 -18.16 -14.25 -4.86
C TYR A 200 -19.51 -13.54 -4.76
N LEU A 201 -20.43 -14.04 -3.95
CA LEU A 201 -21.73 -13.40 -3.74
C LEU A 201 -21.56 -12.04 -3.07
N ASP A 202 -20.66 -11.92 -2.11
CA ASP A 202 -20.34 -10.64 -1.45
C ASP A 202 -19.76 -9.63 -2.46
N LEU A 203 -18.80 -10.04 -3.30
CA LEU A 203 -18.30 -9.21 -4.40
C LEU A 203 -19.42 -8.76 -5.36
N LYS A 204 -20.29 -9.67 -5.72
CA LYS A 204 -21.42 -9.39 -6.62
C LYS A 204 -22.38 -8.37 -6.02
N ASN A 205 -22.71 -8.53 -4.75
CA ASN A 205 -23.62 -7.65 -4.04
C ASN A 205 -23.03 -6.23 -3.93
N ILE A 206 -21.77 -6.09 -3.53
CA ILE A 206 -21.13 -4.78 -3.42
C ILE A 206 -20.99 -4.09 -4.78
N ILE A 207 -20.63 -4.82 -5.84
CA ILE A 207 -20.51 -4.23 -7.19
C ILE A 207 -21.87 -3.78 -7.70
N ASN A 208 -22.93 -4.56 -7.48
CA ASN A 208 -24.29 -4.17 -7.87
C ASN A 208 -24.72 -2.92 -7.12
N ALA A 209 -24.53 -2.85 -5.80
CA ALA A 209 -24.85 -1.69 -4.99
C ALA A 209 -24.08 -0.41 -5.47
N ILE A 210 -22.81 -0.54 -5.82
CA ILE A 210 -22.02 0.55 -6.40
C ILE A 210 -22.57 0.97 -7.77
N CYS A 211 -22.95 0.01 -8.62
CA CYS A 211 -23.49 0.29 -9.95
C CYS A 211 -24.87 0.94 -9.92
N GLU A 212 -25.65 0.67 -8.89
CA GLU A 212 -26.98 1.23 -8.66
C GLU A 212 -26.94 2.52 -7.84
N ASN A 213 -25.76 2.93 -7.39
CA ASN A 213 -25.52 4.04 -6.44
C ASN A 213 -26.34 3.89 -5.14
N ASP A 214 -26.56 2.64 -4.71
CA ASP A 214 -27.24 2.33 -3.46
C ASP A 214 -26.27 2.34 -2.28
N VAL A 215 -26.15 3.54 -1.68
CA VAL A 215 -25.26 3.79 -0.52
C VAL A 215 -25.63 2.92 0.69
N ILE A 216 -26.93 2.63 0.86
CA ILE A 216 -27.41 1.84 2.01
C ILE A 216 -27.04 0.37 1.81
N ALA A 217 -27.26 -0.17 0.62
CA ALA A 217 -26.86 -1.53 0.29
C ALA A 217 -25.36 -1.73 0.41
N CYS A 218 -24.53 -0.74 0.01
CA CYS A 218 -23.07 -0.80 0.15
C CYS A 218 -22.60 -1.03 1.61
N LYS A 219 -23.38 -0.60 2.61
CA LYS A 219 -23.05 -0.77 4.04
C LYS A 219 -23.45 -2.11 4.62
N ASN A 220 -24.33 -2.86 3.97
CA ASN A 220 -24.94 -4.06 4.53
C ASN A 220 -24.43 -5.36 3.87
N HIS A 221 -23.50 -5.28 2.94
CA HIS A 221 -23.05 -6.42 2.12
C HIS A 221 -21.58 -6.82 2.34
N LEU A 222 -20.96 -6.30 3.37
CA LEU A 222 -19.65 -6.70 3.86
C LEU A 222 -19.75 -7.15 5.32
#